data_9fedcd4fb678bc8a6ab8bf59a60a7922
#
_entry.id   9fedcd4fb678bc8a6ab8bf59a60a7922
#
_cell.length_a   1.000
_cell.length_b   1.000
_cell.length_c   1.000
_cell.angle_alpha   90.00
_cell.angle_beta   90.00
_cell.angle_gamma   90.00
#
_symmetry.space_group_name_H-M   'P 1'
#
loop_
_entity.id
_entity.type
_entity.pdbx_description
1 polymer ?
#
loop_
_entity_poly.entity_id
_entity_poly.type
_entity_poly.pdbx_seq_one_letter_code
_entity_poly.pdbx_strand_id
1 'polypeptide(L)'
;MSATRFTENDTWLGNEITKIRRNYFYVRTKIGADISSNRKAHPRTHDEQTVIGEIRGNLAAHLAETGCDKTKVFLVDSYKPQKFDFEQLEQNLNRDFPEMKRSAMILSMCAYSREMVRMKVEELRCRIWKVATASAAVAAAPVPGLSVVFDAYAVKAEAEFYFTQLGLDDSSLQSHAAMTLTDYNQLKAIVSRTCGPAFLSIQGMKAVAQLVPEGLSFKTIHQTVLCHF
;
A
#
# COMPACT_ATOMS: atom_id res chain seq x y z
N MET A 1 1.13 5.54 17.51
CA MET A 1 1.91 6.52 16.70
C MET A 1 1.99 7.82 17.49
N SER A 2 3.18 8.33 17.74
CA SER A 2 3.38 9.61 18.43
C SER A 2 3.81 10.68 17.41
N ALA A 3 3.20 11.84 17.49
CA ALA A 3 3.50 12.96 16.57
C ALA A 3 4.40 14.03 17.20
N THR A 4 4.64 13.93 18.49
CA THR A 4 5.41 14.91 19.25
C THR A 4 6.39 14.23 20.20
N ARG A 5 6.40 14.59 21.46
CA ARG A 5 7.26 13.95 22.47
C ARG A 5 6.69 12.61 22.90
N PHE A 6 7.58 11.73 23.32
CA PHE A 6 7.21 10.50 24.05
C PHE A 6 6.55 10.88 25.38
N THR A 7 5.46 10.24 25.71
CA THR A 7 4.64 10.55 26.88
C THR A 7 4.53 9.34 27.81
N GLU A 8 4.12 9.57 29.06
CA GLU A 8 3.82 8.49 30.01
C GLU A 8 2.74 7.55 29.49
N ASN A 9 1.78 8.05 28.72
CA ASN A 9 0.75 7.24 28.08
C ASN A 9 1.34 6.27 27.03
N ASP A 10 2.38 6.69 26.29
CA ASP A 10 3.07 5.82 25.35
C ASP A 10 3.80 4.70 26.08
N THR A 11 4.43 4.99 27.22
CA THR A 11 5.06 4.01 28.11
C THR A 11 4.05 3.03 28.66
N TRP A 12 2.96 3.54 29.20
CA TRP A 12 1.88 2.71 29.74
C TRP A 12 1.31 1.78 28.67
N LEU A 13 0.99 2.30 27.49
CA LEU A 13 0.45 1.50 26.38
C LEU A 13 1.45 0.42 25.94
N GLY A 14 2.73 0.75 25.82
CA GLY A 14 3.79 -0.20 25.48
C GLY A 14 3.85 -1.37 26.49
N ASN A 15 3.77 -1.05 27.79
CA ASN A 15 3.75 -2.04 28.86
C ASN A 15 2.51 -2.93 28.78
N GLU A 16 1.33 -2.36 28.53
CA GLU A 16 0.08 -3.15 28.40
C GLU A 16 0.14 -4.08 27.18
N ILE A 17 0.64 -3.62 26.03
CA ILE A 17 0.79 -4.46 24.84
C ILE A 17 1.80 -5.59 25.11
N THR A 18 2.87 -5.32 25.83
CA THR A 18 3.88 -6.34 26.20
C THR A 18 3.27 -7.42 27.11
N LYS A 19 2.42 -7.04 28.07
CA LYS A 19 1.72 -8.00 28.96
C LYS A 19 0.88 -9.01 28.19
N ILE A 20 0.23 -8.56 27.10
CA ILE A 20 -0.59 -9.45 26.25
C ILE A 20 0.24 -10.18 25.18
N ARG A 21 1.58 -10.13 25.28
CA ARG A 21 2.54 -10.78 24.37
C ARG A 21 2.28 -10.49 22.89
N ARG A 22 1.93 -9.23 22.56
CA ARG A 22 1.77 -8.77 21.18
C ARG A 22 2.98 -7.96 20.73
N ASN A 23 3.36 -8.16 19.47
CA ASN A 23 4.38 -7.32 18.84
C ASN A 23 3.79 -5.94 18.55
N TYR A 24 4.61 -4.91 18.72
CA TYR A 24 4.28 -3.54 18.34
C TYR A 24 5.51 -2.80 17.82
N PHE A 25 5.27 -1.79 17.03
CA PHE A 25 6.28 -0.88 16.53
C PHE A 25 6.05 0.52 17.09
N TYR A 26 7.12 1.17 17.48
CA TYR A 26 7.06 2.56 17.87
C TYR A 26 7.36 3.44 16.65
N VAL A 27 6.40 4.26 16.24
CA VAL A 27 6.53 5.11 15.05
C VAL A 27 6.43 6.57 15.45
N ARG A 28 7.52 7.31 15.31
CA ARG A 28 7.56 8.75 15.45
C ARG A 28 7.29 9.39 14.10
N THR A 29 6.22 10.18 14.01
CA THR A 29 5.83 10.88 12.79
C THR A 29 6.31 12.33 12.79
N LYS A 30 6.15 13.03 11.65
CA LYS A 30 6.45 14.47 11.48
C LYS A 30 7.92 14.87 11.67
N ILE A 31 8.86 13.98 11.42
CA ILE A 31 10.29 14.24 11.56
C ILE A 31 10.75 15.44 10.72
N GLY A 32 10.20 15.60 9.51
CA GLY A 32 10.50 16.76 8.66
C GLY A 32 10.10 18.10 9.28
N ALA A 33 9.03 18.14 10.08
CA ALA A 33 8.64 19.34 10.81
C ALA A 33 9.62 19.65 11.95
N ASP A 34 10.07 18.62 12.69
CA ASP A 34 11.06 18.78 13.77
C ASP A 34 12.39 19.33 13.22
N ILE A 35 12.89 18.76 12.11
CA ILE A 35 14.10 19.24 11.41
C ILE A 35 13.94 20.68 10.93
N SER A 36 12.80 21.01 10.33
CA SER A 36 12.52 22.37 9.86
C SER A 36 12.47 23.37 10.99
N SER A 37 11.88 23.01 12.12
CA SER A 37 11.83 23.84 13.32
C SER A 37 13.23 24.06 13.93
N ASN A 38 14.04 23.00 14.01
CA ASN A 38 15.43 23.11 14.47
C ASN A 38 16.27 24.01 13.55
N ARG A 39 16.10 23.89 12.22
CA ARG A 39 16.79 24.76 11.24
C ARG A 39 16.44 26.23 11.43
N LYS A 40 15.17 26.55 11.72
CA LYS A 40 14.74 27.93 12.00
C LYS A 40 15.32 28.46 13.31
N ALA A 41 15.37 27.61 14.34
CA ALA A 41 15.89 27.99 15.65
C ALA A 41 17.42 28.13 15.69
N HIS A 42 18.12 27.30 14.90
CA HIS A 42 19.59 27.21 14.90
C HIS A 42 20.18 27.31 13.49
N PRO A 43 20.01 28.43 12.78
CA PRO A 43 20.34 28.52 11.33
C PRO A 43 21.84 28.37 11.03
N ARG A 44 22.72 28.63 12.03
CA ARG A 44 24.19 28.54 11.86
C ARG A 44 24.78 27.19 12.27
N THR A 45 24.10 26.45 13.15
CA THR A 45 24.62 25.22 13.76
C THR A 45 23.72 24.00 13.43
N HIS A 46 22.68 24.21 12.61
CA HIS A 46 21.77 23.14 12.24
C HIS A 46 22.49 22.08 11.41
N ASP A 47 22.44 20.83 11.89
CA ASP A 47 22.80 19.63 11.14
C ASP A 47 21.65 18.61 11.24
N GLU A 48 21.16 18.17 10.08
CA GLU A 48 20.00 17.27 9.99
C GLU A 48 20.30 15.91 10.66
N GLN A 49 21.51 15.38 10.48
CA GLN A 49 21.88 14.08 11.03
C GLN A 49 21.99 14.11 12.55
N THR A 50 22.54 15.20 13.08
CA THR A 50 22.60 15.42 14.53
C THR A 50 21.22 15.48 15.15
N VAL A 51 20.28 16.21 14.54
CA VAL A 51 18.88 16.29 15.01
C VAL A 51 18.19 14.92 14.99
N ILE A 52 18.36 14.16 13.93
CA ILE A 52 17.83 12.79 13.85
C ILE A 52 18.44 11.90 14.93
N GLY A 53 19.75 12.00 15.15
CA GLY A 53 20.46 11.26 16.19
C GLY A 53 19.96 11.59 17.60
N GLU A 54 19.74 12.86 17.90
CA GLU A 54 19.17 13.32 19.17
C GLU A 54 17.74 12.79 19.39
N ILE A 55 16.89 12.84 18.36
CA ILE A 55 15.52 12.30 18.44
C ILE A 55 15.56 10.79 18.71
N ARG A 56 16.42 10.03 18.02
CA ARG A 56 16.59 8.59 18.25
C ARG A 56 17.13 8.30 19.66
N GLY A 57 18.12 9.05 20.10
CA GLY A 57 18.72 8.91 21.42
C GLY A 57 17.69 9.12 22.54
N ASN A 58 16.91 10.18 22.45
CA ASN A 58 15.85 10.48 23.40
C ASN A 58 14.76 9.38 23.43
N LEU A 59 14.32 8.91 22.27
CA LEU A 59 13.35 7.81 22.19
C LEU A 59 13.92 6.51 22.75
N ALA A 60 15.17 6.19 22.44
CA ALA A 60 15.83 4.99 22.94
C ALA A 60 15.98 5.00 24.47
N ALA A 61 16.26 6.17 25.08
CA ALA A 61 16.34 6.32 26.52
C ALA A 61 14.99 6.02 27.19
N HIS A 62 13.92 6.63 26.70
CA HIS A 62 12.57 6.39 27.23
C HIS A 62 12.07 4.95 27.02
N LEU A 63 12.39 4.35 25.87
CA LEU A 63 11.96 2.98 25.56
C LEU A 63 12.77 1.91 26.32
N ALA A 64 13.97 2.21 26.75
CA ALA A 64 14.75 1.31 27.61
C ALA A 64 14.02 0.98 28.92
N GLU A 65 13.23 1.91 29.43
CA GLU A 65 12.41 1.72 30.63
C GLU A 65 11.22 0.78 30.40
N THR A 66 10.77 0.65 29.15
CA THR A 66 9.61 -0.19 28.78
C THR A 66 9.99 -1.62 28.34
N GLY A 67 11.28 -1.93 28.29
CA GLY A 67 11.76 -3.22 27.76
C GLY A 67 11.51 -3.41 26.25
N CYS A 68 11.20 -2.32 25.53
CA CYS A 68 10.99 -2.36 24.09
C CYS A 68 12.32 -2.55 23.35
N ASP A 69 12.31 -3.43 22.36
CA ASP A 69 13.46 -3.61 21.46
C ASP A 69 13.69 -2.33 20.64
N LYS A 70 14.89 -1.77 20.71
CA LYS A 70 15.31 -0.56 19.96
C LYS A 70 15.17 -0.73 18.45
N THR A 71 15.20 -1.96 17.93
CA THR A 71 15.01 -2.26 16.52
C THR A 71 13.59 -2.01 16.02
N LYS A 72 12.64 -1.78 16.92
CA LYS A 72 11.23 -1.53 16.62
C LYS A 72 10.83 -0.05 16.61
N VAL A 73 11.80 0.86 16.57
CA VAL A 73 11.59 2.31 16.53
C VAL A 73 11.82 2.83 15.12
N PHE A 74 10.82 3.51 14.56
CA PHE A 74 10.89 4.09 13.22
C PHE A 74 10.56 5.58 13.24
N LEU A 75 11.40 6.36 12.57
CA LEU A 75 11.22 7.81 12.36
C LEU A 75 10.67 8.01 10.95
N VAL A 76 9.50 8.61 10.81
CA VAL A 76 8.84 8.75 9.51
C VAL A 76 8.29 10.15 9.28
N ASP A 77 8.15 10.51 8.01
CA ASP A 77 7.42 11.69 7.57
C ASP A 77 6.44 11.29 6.45
N SER A 78 5.15 11.43 6.70
CA SER A 78 4.11 11.05 5.75
C SER A 78 4.14 11.85 4.45
N TYR A 79 4.72 13.06 4.46
CA TYR A 79 4.91 13.87 3.25
C TYR A 79 6.19 13.54 2.48
N LYS A 80 7.10 12.76 3.08
CA LYS A 80 8.37 12.36 2.49
C LYS A 80 8.64 10.87 2.76
N PRO A 81 7.80 9.97 2.23
CA PRO A 81 7.89 8.54 2.54
C PRO A 81 9.18 7.88 2.05
N GLN A 82 9.88 8.48 1.08
CA GLN A 82 11.17 7.98 0.58
C GLN A 82 12.37 8.44 1.44
N LYS A 83 12.11 9.28 2.43
CA LYS A 83 13.12 9.79 3.37
C LYS A 83 12.89 9.12 4.73
N PHE A 84 13.91 8.95 5.53
CA PHE A 84 13.85 8.34 6.85
C PHE A 84 13.56 6.81 6.80
N ASP A 85 12.84 6.29 7.81
CA ASP A 85 12.73 4.85 8.05
C ASP A 85 11.41 4.24 7.50
N PHE A 86 10.72 4.92 6.61
CA PHE A 86 9.41 4.46 6.13
C PHE A 86 9.51 3.10 5.43
N GLU A 87 10.50 2.93 4.54
CA GLU A 87 10.74 1.66 3.85
C GLU A 87 11.09 0.52 4.81
N GLN A 88 11.90 0.81 5.83
CA GLN A 88 12.25 -0.16 6.86
C GLN A 88 11.04 -0.57 7.71
N LEU A 89 10.14 0.38 8.01
CA LEU A 89 8.89 0.10 8.69
C LEU A 89 8.01 -0.85 7.86
N GLU A 90 7.87 -0.60 6.56
CA GLU A 90 7.11 -1.48 5.64
C GLU A 90 7.67 -2.89 5.60
N GLN A 91 9.00 -3.04 5.49
CA GLN A 91 9.67 -4.34 5.49
C GLN A 91 9.44 -5.11 6.81
N ASN A 92 9.56 -4.43 7.95
CA ASN A 92 9.35 -5.06 9.26
C ASN A 92 7.88 -5.43 9.48
N LEU A 93 6.93 -4.60 9.05
CA LEU A 93 5.51 -4.92 9.07
C LEU A 93 5.24 -6.19 8.24
N ASN A 94 5.78 -6.26 7.02
CA ASN A 94 5.60 -7.42 6.15
C ASN A 94 6.18 -8.70 6.75
N ARG A 95 7.35 -8.63 7.42
CA ARG A 95 7.98 -9.78 8.05
C ARG A 95 7.20 -10.29 9.26
N ASP A 96 6.69 -9.39 10.10
CA ASP A 96 6.06 -9.73 11.37
C ASP A 96 4.58 -10.12 11.24
N PHE A 97 3.98 -9.91 10.06
CA PHE A 97 2.59 -10.31 9.80
C PHE A 97 2.47 -11.82 9.51
N PRO A 98 1.44 -12.50 10.07
CA PRO A 98 1.12 -13.88 9.70
C PRO A 98 0.87 -14.02 8.18
N GLU A 99 1.34 -15.10 7.57
CA GLU A 99 1.20 -15.33 6.12
C GLU A 99 -0.23 -15.16 5.61
N MET A 100 -1.21 -15.70 6.31
CA MET A 100 -2.63 -15.58 5.94
C MET A 100 -3.15 -14.15 5.83
N LYS A 101 -2.51 -13.18 6.52
CA LYS A 101 -2.93 -11.77 6.54
C LYS A 101 -1.98 -10.86 5.78
N ARG A 102 -0.82 -11.39 5.36
CA ARG A 102 0.23 -10.61 4.69
C ARG A 102 -0.26 -10.04 3.37
N SER A 103 -0.87 -10.85 2.52
CA SER A 103 -1.41 -10.41 1.23
C SER A 103 -2.43 -9.28 1.39
N ALA A 104 -3.36 -9.42 2.35
CA ALA A 104 -4.37 -8.40 2.62
C ALA A 104 -3.72 -7.10 3.12
N MET A 105 -2.71 -7.19 3.99
CA MET A 105 -1.96 -6.04 4.47
C MET A 105 -1.22 -5.34 3.32
N ILE A 106 -0.45 -6.07 2.51
CA ILE A 106 0.31 -5.51 1.38
C ILE A 106 -0.63 -4.79 0.41
N LEU A 107 -1.77 -5.40 0.07
CA LEU A 107 -2.74 -4.80 -0.83
C LEU A 107 -3.46 -3.58 -0.22
N SER A 108 -3.60 -3.51 1.10
CA SER A 108 -4.22 -2.36 1.78
C SER A 108 -3.31 -1.15 1.95
N MET A 109 -1.99 -1.33 1.89
CA MET A 109 -1.03 -0.22 2.04
C MET A 109 -0.96 0.62 0.78
N CYS A 110 -0.62 1.91 0.92
CA CYS A 110 -0.43 2.79 -0.24
C CYS A 110 0.90 2.48 -0.96
N ALA A 111 0.92 2.60 -2.29
CA ALA A 111 2.10 2.33 -3.13
C ALA A 111 3.07 3.53 -3.18
N TYR A 112 3.52 4.03 -2.02
CA TYR A 112 4.39 5.21 -1.95
C TYR A 112 5.88 4.88 -2.03
N SER A 113 6.31 3.69 -1.61
CA SER A 113 7.70 3.26 -1.70
C SER A 113 7.91 2.28 -2.85
N ARG A 114 9.15 2.21 -3.36
CA ARG A 114 9.52 1.21 -4.38
C ARG A 114 9.36 -0.21 -3.85
N GLU A 115 9.67 -0.42 -2.58
CA GLU A 115 9.56 -1.73 -1.96
C GLU A 115 8.10 -2.16 -1.84
N MET A 116 7.21 -1.26 -1.43
CA MET A 116 5.78 -1.55 -1.40
C MET A 116 5.21 -1.88 -2.78
N VAL A 117 5.64 -1.15 -3.83
CA VAL A 117 5.26 -1.46 -5.21
C VAL A 117 5.72 -2.87 -5.61
N ARG A 118 6.96 -3.26 -5.27
CA ARG A 118 7.49 -4.62 -5.54
C ARG A 118 6.66 -5.68 -4.82
N MET A 119 6.41 -5.51 -3.53
CA MET A 119 5.59 -6.45 -2.76
C MET A 119 4.17 -6.59 -3.35
N LYS A 120 3.54 -5.49 -3.73
CA LYS A 120 2.24 -5.51 -4.41
C LYS A 120 2.30 -6.25 -5.75
N VAL A 121 3.32 -6.01 -6.56
CA VAL A 121 3.49 -6.70 -7.85
C VAL A 121 3.60 -8.21 -7.66
N GLU A 122 4.34 -8.69 -6.66
CA GLU A 122 4.44 -10.13 -6.38
C GLU A 122 3.09 -10.71 -5.93
N GLU A 123 2.37 -10.03 -5.05
CA GLU A 123 1.02 -10.47 -4.64
C GLU A 123 0.03 -10.49 -5.82
N LEU A 124 0.06 -9.47 -6.66
CA LEU A 124 -0.79 -9.40 -7.86
C LEU A 124 -0.43 -10.49 -8.89
N ARG A 125 0.85 -10.84 -9.04
CA ARG A 125 1.27 -11.98 -9.87
C ARG A 125 0.70 -13.31 -9.36
N CYS A 126 0.75 -13.55 -8.06
CA CYS A 126 0.12 -14.73 -7.47
C CYS A 126 -1.40 -14.74 -7.72
N ARG A 127 -2.04 -13.57 -7.69
CA ARG A 127 -3.47 -13.44 -7.98
C ARG A 127 -3.80 -13.75 -9.44
N ILE A 128 -2.95 -13.38 -10.42
CA ILE A 128 -3.15 -13.69 -11.84
C ILE A 128 -3.33 -15.20 -12.04
N TRP A 129 -2.51 -16.03 -11.40
CA TRP A 129 -2.64 -17.48 -11.48
C TRP A 129 -3.96 -18.00 -10.92
N LYS A 130 -4.43 -17.43 -9.81
CA LYS A 130 -5.74 -17.80 -9.21
C LYS A 130 -6.89 -17.47 -10.16
N VAL A 131 -6.87 -16.30 -10.78
CA VAL A 131 -7.91 -15.88 -11.74
C VAL A 131 -7.84 -16.71 -13.02
N ALA A 132 -6.64 -16.99 -13.54
CA ALA A 132 -6.46 -17.83 -14.73
C ALA A 132 -6.97 -19.26 -14.51
N THR A 133 -6.74 -19.84 -13.33
CA THR A 133 -7.29 -21.18 -13.01
C THR A 133 -8.80 -21.17 -12.87
N ALA A 134 -9.39 -20.10 -12.32
CA ALA A 134 -10.84 -19.93 -12.24
C ALA A 134 -11.47 -19.80 -13.65
N SER A 135 -10.85 -18.99 -14.53
CA SER A 135 -11.29 -18.88 -15.94
C SER A 135 -11.23 -20.22 -16.67
N ALA A 136 -10.14 -20.99 -16.47
CA ALA A 136 -10.02 -22.32 -17.07
C ALA A 136 -11.12 -23.29 -16.59
N ALA A 137 -11.51 -23.23 -15.32
CA ALA A 137 -12.60 -24.04 -14.78
C ALA A 137 -13.96 -23.67 -15.41
N VAL A 138 -14.22 -22.37 -15.63
CA VAL A 138 -15.44 -21.90 -16.33
C VAL A 138 -15.42 -22.33 -17.79
N ALA A 139 -14.27 -22.31 -18.48
CA ALA A 139 -14.14 -22.74 -19.86
C ALA A 139 -14.45 -24.24 -20.06
N ALA A 140 -14.29 -25.05 -19.00
CA ALA A 140 -14.66 -26.47 -19.03
C ALA A 140 -16.20 -26.73 -18.98
N ALA A 141 -17.00 -25.71 -18.67
CA ALA A 141 -18.45 -25.82 -18.66
C ALA A 141 -19.00 -25.87 -20.12
N PRO A 142 -19.91 -26.79 -20.43
CA PRO A 142 -20.41 -27.00 -21.81
C PRO A 142 -21.48 -25.96 -22.20
N VAL A 143 -21.23 -24.66 -21.95
CA VAL A 143 -22.13 -23.57 -22.29
C VAL A 143 -21.49 -22.68 -23.37
N PRO A 144 -21.96 -22.69 -24.61
CA PRO A 144 -21.36 -21.91 -25.69
C PRO A 144 -21.37 -20.42 -25.38
N GLY A 145 -20.20 -19.74 -25.53
CA GLY A 145 -20.04 -18.30 -25.36
C GLY A 145 -19.86 -17.83 -23.91
N LEU A 146 -20.11 -18.66 -22.90
CA LEU A 146 -19.97 -18.29 -21.50
C LEU A 146 -18.53 -17.95 -21.15
N SER A 147 -17.56 -18.74 -21.62
CA SER A 147 -16.14 -18.54 -21.34
C SER A 147 -15.64 -17.18 -21.86
N VAL A 148 -16.01 -16.81 -23.11
CA VAL A 148 -15.53 -15.56 -23.72
C VAL A 148 -16.03 -14.34 -22.95
N VAL A 149 -17.27 -14.34 -22.53
CA VAL A 149 -17.86 -13.24 -21.77
C VAL A 149 -17.29 -13.17 -20.37
N PHE A 150 -17.12 -14.32 -19.71
CA PHE A 150 -16.49 -14.39 -18.40
C PHE A 150 -15.04 -13.91 -18.44
N ASP A 151 -14.25 -14.35 -19.41
CA ASP A 151 -12.86 -13.96 -19.55
C ASP A 151 -12.71 -12.44 -19.79
N ALA A 152 -13.54 -11.87 -20.68
CA ALA A 152 -13.51 -10.42 -20.92
C ALA A 152 -13.86 -9.61 -19.68
N TYR A 153 -14.85 -10.06 -18.91
CA TYR A 153 -15.22 -9.43 -17.65
C TYR A 153 -14.13 -9.59 -16.57
N ALA A 154 -13.59 -10.79 -16.40
CA ALA A 154 -12.57 -11.09 -15.43
C ALA A 154 -11.29 -10.28 -15.70
N VAL A 155 -10.82 -10.22 -16.94
CA VAL A 155 -9.64 -9.43 -17.32
C VAL A 155 -9.87 -7.95 -17.07
N LYS A 156 -11.06 -7.42 -17.38
CA LYS A 156 -11.39 -6.01 -17.11
C LYS A 156 -11.37 -5.72 -15.61
N ALA A 157 -12.07 -6.53 -14.82
CA ALA A 157 -12.18 -6.32 -13.37
C ALA A 157 -10.79 -6.42 -12.68
N GLU A 158 -9.99 -7.40 -13.09
CA GLU A 158 -8.64 -7.56 -12.56
C GLU A 158 -7.71 -6.41 -12.99
N ALA A 159 -7.81 -5.94 -14.23
CA ALA A 159 -7.01 -4.80 -14.68
C ALA A 159 -7.36 -3.53 -13.90
N GLU A 160 -8.64 -3.22 -13.69
CA GLU A 160 -9.09 -2.08 -12.87
C GLU A 160 -8.58 -2.22 -11.43
N PHE A 161 -8.67 -3.43 -10.86
CA PHE A 161 -8.13 -3.72 -9.53
C PHE A 161 -6.62 -3.50 -9.46
N TYR A 162 -5.84 -3.98 -10.44
CA TYR A 162 -4.38 -3.79 -10.45
C TYR A 162 -4.00 -2.32 -10.59
N PHE A 163 -4.68 -1.56 -11.44
CA PHE A 163 -4.47 -0.12 -11.57
C PHE A 163 -4.68 0.61 -10.23
N THR A 164 -5.76 0.30 -9.53
CA THR A 164 -6.04 0.87 -8.21
C THR A 164 -5.01 0.45 -7.18
N GLN A 165 -4.64 -0.83 -7.15
CA GLN A 165 -3.65 -1.33 -6.18
C GLN A 165 -2.26 -0.73 -6.37
N LEU A 166 -1.88 -0.41 -7.60
CA LEU A 166 -0.60 0.21 -7.94
C LEU A 166 -0.63 1.75 -7.86
N GLY A 167 -1.78 2.34 -7.53
CA GLY A 167 -1.93 3.79 -7.41
C GLY A 167 -1.89 4.52 -8.75
N LEU A 168 -2.34 3.86 -9.83
CA LEU A 168 -2.34 4.40 -11.19
C LEU A 168 -3.72 4.94 -11.61
N ASP A 169 -4.72 4.84 -10.77
CA ASP A 169 -6.04 5.40 -10.96
C ASP A 169 -6.04 6.92 -10.75
N ASP A 170 -7.03 7.60 -11.33
CA ASP A 170 -7.11 9.08 -11.33
C ASP A 170 -7.10 9.67 -9.90
N SER A 171 -7.77 9.04 -8.94
CA SER A 171 -7.81 9.51 -7.55
C SER A 171 -6.46 9.40 -6.86
N SER A 172 -5.76 8.30 -7.06
CA SER A 172 -4.40 8.08 -6.55
C SER A 172 -3.40 9.05 -7.18
N LEU A 173 -3.48 9.26 -8.51
CA LEU A 173 -2.62 10.20 -9.23
C LEU A 173 -2.82 11.65 -8.75
N GLN A 174 -4.06 12.06 -8.47
CA GLN A 174 -4.34 13.39 -7.89
C GLN A 174 -3.73 13.54 -6.50
N SER A 175 -3.86 12.51 -5.66
CA SER A 175 -3.26 12.49 -4.32
C SER A 175 -1.73 12.56 -4.38
N HIS A 176 -1.11 11.82 -5.29
CA HIS A 176 0.35 11.88 -5.53
C HIS A 176 0.79 13.26 -6.04
N ALA A 177 0.06 13.85 -6.98
CA ALA A 177 0.34 15.17 -7.50
C ALA A 177 0.31 16.23 -6.38
N ALA A 178 -0.69 16.18 -5.50
CA ALA A 178 -0.79 17.07 -4.36
C ALA A 178 0.36 16.90 -3.35
N MET A 179 0.79 15.65 -3.08
CA MET A 179 1.88 15.37 -2.14
C MET A 179 3.26 15.75 -2.69
N THR A 180 3.49 15.56 -3.98
CA THR A 180 4.80 15.80 -4.61
C THR A 180 4.93 17.18 -5.24
N LEU A 181 3.87 18.00 -5.20
CA LEU A 181 3.78 19.30 -5.88
C LEU A 181 4.06 19.18 -7.39
N THR A 182 3.69 18.06 -7.98
CA THR A 182 3.86 17.76 -9.40
C THR A 182 2.54 18.01 -10.13
N ASP A 183 2.58 18.39 -11.41
CA ASP A 183 1.38 18.55 -12.21
C ASP A 183 0.71 17.19 -12.48
N TYR A 184 -0.58 17.09 -12.12
CA TYR A 184 -1.40 15.92 -12.38
C TYR A 184 -1.41 15.50 -13.85
N ASN A 185 -1.47 16.46 -14.79
CA ASN A 185 -1.49 16.17 -16.22
C ASN A 185 -0.18 15.53 -16.70
N GLN A 186 0.94 15.91 -16.11
CA GLN A 186 2.24 15.31 -16.41
C GLN A 186 2.28 13.85 -15.92
N LEU A 187 1.82 13.57 -14.70
CA LEU A 187 1.73 12.21 -14.17
C LEU A 187 0.80 11.34 -15.02
N LYS A 188 -0.37 11.86 -15.38
CA LYS A 188 -1.33 11.16 -16.23
C LYS A 188 -0.77 10.87 -17.62
N ALA A 189 -0.03 11.80 -18.23
CA ALA A 189 0.61 11.60 -19.51
C ALA A 189 1.69 10.50 -19.46
N ILE A 190 2.48 10.44 -18.36
CA ILE A 190 3.48 9.38 -18.16
C ILE A 190 2.78 8.01 -18.05
N VAL A 191 1.76 7.89 -17.21
CA VAL A 191 1.00 6.65 -17.04
C VAL A 191 0.38 6.22 -18.38
N SER A 192 -0.29 7.13 -19.10
CA SER A 192 -0.90 6.84 -20.41
C SER A 192 0.11 6.38 -21.43
N ARG A 193 1.31 6.97 -21.46
CA ARG A 193 2.38 6.59 -22.39
C ARG A 193 2.99 5.23 -22.04
N THR A 194 3.14 4.93 -20.75
CA THR A 194 3.76 3.69 -20.28
C THR A 194 2.78 2.52 -20.33
N CYS A 195 1.53 2.76 -19.96
CA CYS A 195 0.47 1.75 -19.88
C CYS A 195 -0.51 1.81 -21.06
N GLY A 196 -0.24 2.64 -22.08
CA GLY A 196 -1.14 2.97 -23.18
C GLY A 196 -1.80 1.78 -23.89
N PRO A 197 -1.08 0.73 -24.27
CA PRO A 197 -1.68 -0.45 -24.90
C PRO A 197 -2.63 -1.20 -23.96
N ALA A 198 -2.28 -1.32 -22.68
CA ALA A 198 -3.13 -1.95 -21.67
C ALA A 198 -4.38 -1.09 -21.37
N PHE A 199 -4.23 0.22 -21.31
CA PHE A 199 -5.33 1.16 -21.08
C PHE A 199 -6.32 1.20 -22.24
N LEU A 200 -5.85 1.17 -23.48
CA LEU A 200 -6.69 1.09 -24.67
C LEU A 200 -7.47 -0.24 -24.74
N SER A 201 -6.86 -1.34 -24.33
CA SER A 201 -7.55 -2.64 -24.26
C SER A 201 -8.63 -2.66 -23.18
N ILE A 202 -8.42 -1.98 -22.03
CA ILE A 202 -9.44 -1.83 -20.98
C ILE A 202 -10.60 -0.98 -21.47
N GLN A 203 -10.38 0.08 -22.22
CA GLN A 203 -11.44 0.89 -22.82
C GLN A 203 -12.18 0.12 -23.92
N GLY A 204 -11.47 -0.63 -24.76
CA GLY A 204 -12.05 -1.53 -25.75
C GLY A 204 -12.91 -2.62 -25.10
N MET A 205 -12.45 -3.22 -24.00
CA MET A 205 -13.23 -4.19 -23.23
C MET A 205 -14.46 -3.58 -22.54
N LYS A 206 -14.42 -2.31 -22.13
CA LYS A 206 -15.61 -1.58 -21.66
C LYS A 206 -16.69 -1.51 -22.73
N ALA A 207 -16.31 -1.24 -23.97
CA ALA A 207 -17.24 -1.20 -25.10
C ALA A 207 -17.83 -2.58 -25.38
N VAL A 208 -17.03 -3.65 -25.35
CA VAL A 208 -17.51 -5.03 -25.53
C VAL A 208 -18.44 -5.46 -24.38
N ALA A 209 -18.11 -5.09 -23.13
CA ALA A 209 -18.95 -5.43 -21.98
C ALA A 209 -20.33 -4.74 -22.00
N GLN A 210 -20.45 -3.57 -22.67
CA GLN A 210 -21.73 -2.89 -22.87
C GLN A 210 -22.62 -3.56 -23.94
N LEU A 211 -22.04 -4.38 -24.80
CA LEU A 211 -22.78 -5.15 -25.84
C LEU A 211 -23.34 -6.47 -25.30
N VAL A 212 -23.04 -6.85 -24.06
CA VAL A 212 -23.57 -8.07 -23.43
C VAL A 212 -24.98 -7.77 -22.92
N PRO A 213 -26.00 -8.53 -23.31
CA PRO A 213 -27.38 -8.34 -22.86
C PRO A 213 -27.51 -8.41 -21.34
N GLU A 214 -28.28 -7.48 -20.73
CA GLU A 214 -28.48 -7.36 -19.29
C GLU A 214 -29.11 -8.58 -18.59
N GLY A 215 -29.51 -9.62 -19.36
CA GLY A 215 -30.12 -10.84 -18.82
C GLY A 215 -29.16 -11.84 -18.15
N LEU A 216 -27.85 -11.70 -18.33
CA LEU A 216 -26.87 -12.53 -17.67
C LEU A 216 -26.30 -11.76 -16.45
N SER A 217 -26.97 -11.87 -15.31
CA SER A 217 -26.55 -11.24 -14.07
C SER A 217 -25.26 -11.89 -13.55
N PHE A 218 -24.12 -11.27 -13.86
CA PHE A 218 -22.78 -11.69 -13.40
C PHE A 218 -22.61 -11.68 -11.89
N LYS A 219 -23.42 -10.93 -11.11
CA LYS A 219 -23.44 -11.01 -9.66
C LYS A 219 -23.69 -12.41 -9.13
N THR A 220 -24.56 -13.17 -9.81
CA THR A 220 -24.92 -14.53 -9.41
C THR A 220 -23.78 -15.52 -9.70
N ILE A 221 -23.10 -15.38 -10.83
CA ILE A 221 -21.97 -16.26 -11.21
C ILE A 221 -20.75 -15.98 -10.31
N HIS A 222 -20.44 -14.72 -10.03
CA HIS A 222 -19.35 -14.33 -9.16
C HIS A 222 -19.53 -14.82 -7.71
N GLN A 223 -20.74 -14.74 -7.17
CA GLN A 223 -21.06 -15.29 -5.85
C GLN A 223 -20.98 -16.82 -5.80
N THR A 224 -21.43 -17.50 -6.85
CA THR A 224 -21.42 -18.98 -6.87
C THR A 224 -20.01 -19.55 -6.98
N VAL A 225 -19.13 -18.92 -7.77
CA VAL A 225 -17.73 -19.37 -7.94
C VAL A 225 -16.89 -19.05 -6.70
N LEU A 226 -17.09 -17.90 -6.04
CA LEU A 226 -16.33 -17.54 -4.84
C LEU A 226 -16.78 -18.26 -3.56
N CYS A 227 -17.99 -18.82 -3.52
CA CYS A 227 -18.46 -19.60 -2.37
C CYS A 227 -18.01 -21.08 -2.40
N HIS A 228 -17.41 -21.55 -3.50
CA HIS A 228 -16.95 -22.94 -3.65
C HIS A 228 -15.41 -23.09 -3.68
N PHE A 229 -14.68 -22.00 -3.45
CA PHE A 229 -13.22 -21.98 -3.23
C PHE A 229 -12.89 -21.20 -1.96
#